data_50d9023d18d1e27a8fd9b3b55cc5feac
#
_entry.id   50d9023d18d1e27a8fd9b3b55cc5feac
#
_cell.length_a   1.000
_cell.length_b   1.000
_cell.length_c   1.000
_cell.angle_alpha   90.00
_cell.angle_beta   90.00
_cell.angle_gamma   90.00
#
_symmetry.space_group_name_H-M   'P 1'
#
loop_
_entity.id
_entity.type
_entity.pdbx_description
1 polymer ?
#
loop_
_entity_poly.entity_id
_entity_poly.type
_entity_poly.pdbx_seq_one_letter_code
_entity_poly.pdbx_strand_id
1 'polypeptide(L)'
;MIRSCRIQGPNNTAISFADHLLNRSFFTTSIVNLDAQFNLQASTTSHDDPAKIIATQLSNCTTLQELNQIYAHVIRTHLLQLYPAPFHWNNIIRSYTRRDAPTKALFVYLAMSRSGVLPDCYTLPIILKALCQLFAVEVGRQLHSVALRLGLDSNEYCESGFINLYSKAGEFENARNMFEQNPERKLGSWNAIIGGLSQGGRAKEAIDTFMELRKCGFLPDDVTMVSITSACGSLSDLGLALQLHKCVYQAKNVDKSDALMLNSLIDMYGKCGRMDLAYRVFSRMEQQNVSSWTSMIVGYAMHGHVNEALECFRCMREAGVRPNHVTFVGVLSACVHGGTVQEGEFYFDMMKSTYGIKPHLQHYGCLVDLLGRAGLLKEARKMVEEMPMKANSVVWGCLMGACEKHGNVKMGEWVAKHLQELEPWNDGAYVVLSNIYASRGLWKEVERVRLIMYQRKLAKAPGYSLSTSGD
;
A
#
# COMPACT_ATOMS: atom_id res chain seq x y z
N MET A 1 -2.14 3.50 19.93
CA MET A 1 -3.51 3.27 19.43
C MET A 1 -3.59 3.68 17.97
N ILE A 2 -3.28 2.77 17.06
CA ILE A 2 -3.42 3.01 15.62
C ILE A 2 -4.79 2.48 15.25
N ARG A 3 -5.78 3.38 15.16
CA ARG A 3 -7.08 3.06 14.54
C ARG A 3 -6.86 2.97 13.04
N SER A 4 -7.32 1.87 12.46
CA SER A 4 -7.42 1.68 11.02
C SER A 4 -8.16 2.87 10.40
N CYS A 5 -7.43 3.74 9.70
CA CYS A 5 -8.03 4.70 8.79
C CYS A 5 -8.74 3.90 7.68
N ARG A 6 -10.06 3.92 7.67
CA ARG A 6 -10.82 3.62 6.46
C ARG A 6 -10.37 4.61 5.40
N ILE A 7 -9.62 4.14 4.44
CA ILE A 7 -9.29 4.88 3.22
C ILE A 7 -10.59 4.93 2.40
N GLN A 8 -11.39 5.97 2.63
CA GLN A 8 -12.35 6.38 1.61
C GLN A 8 -11.57 7.12 0.56
N GLY A 9 -11.33 6.46 -0.59
CA GLY A 9 -10.74 7.07 -1.77
C GLY A 9 -11.60 8.24 -2.27
N PRO A 10 -11.03 9.17 -3.03
CA PRO A 10 -11.73 10.34 -3.56
C PRO A 10 -12.74 9.92 -4.64
N ASN A 11 -13.99 9.71 -4.25
CA ASN A 11 -15.09 9.27 -5.11
C ASN A 11 -15.53 10.27 -6.20
N ASN A 12 -14.99 11.49 -6.24
CA ASN A 12 -15.42 12.50 -7.22
C ASN A 12 -14.45 12.77 -8.38
N THR A 13 -13.21 12.26 -8.33
CA THR A 13 -12.27 12.38 -9.45
C THR A 13 -12.31 11.19 -10.40
N ALA A 14 -12.75 10.02 -9.94
CA ALA A 14 -12.81 8.80 -10.75
C ALA A 14 -14.00 8.81 -11.75
N ILE A 15 -15.13 9.41 -11.40
CA ILE A 15 -16.31 9.53 -12.30
C ILE A 15 -16.00 10.55 -13.41
N SER A 16 -15.41 11.70 -13.08
CA SER A 16 -14.93 12.68 -14.06
C SER A 16 -13.82 12.12 -14.94
N PHE A 17 -12.99 11.20 -14.44
CA PHE A 17 -11.90 10.58 -15.18
C PHE A 17 -12.41 9.52 -16.18
N ALA A 18 -13.43 8.74 -15.82
CA ALA A 18 -14.04 7.77 -16.73
C ALA A 18 -14.79 8.47 -17.88
N ASP A 19 -15.51 9.56 -17.62
CA ASP A 19 -16.18 10.37 -18.64
C ASP A 19 -15.18 11.17 -19.49
N HIS A 20 -14.05 11.62 -18.93
CA HIS A 20 -12.94 12.22 -19.69
C HIS A 20 -12.19 11.20 -20.54
N LEU A 21 -12.10 9.94 -20.13
CA LEU A 21 -11.48 8.86 -20.90
C LEU A 21 -12.37 8.40 -22.09
N LEU A 22 -13.68 8.64 -22.03
CA LEU A 22 -14.62 8.32 -23.11
C LEU A 22 -14.77 9.46 -24.13
N ASN A 23 -14.38 10.69 -23.81
CA ASN A 23 -14.51 11.84 -24.70
C ASN A 23 -13.18 12.54 -25.01
N ARG A 24 -12.67 12.30 -26.22
CA ARG A 24 -11.77 13.13 -27.06
C ARG A 24 -10.27 13.24 -26.76
N SER A 25 -9.54 12.79 -27.76
CA SER A 25 -8.40 13.51 -28.42
C SER A 25 -7.26 14.08 -27.54
N PHE A 26 -6.35 13.20 -27.12
CA PHE A 26 -4.97 13.60 -26.81
C PHE A 26 -3.93 12.91 -27.73
N PHE A 27 -4.22 12.81 -29.03
CA PHE A 27 -3.33 12.19 -29.99
C PHE A 27 -2.88 13.13 -31.13
N THR A 28 -2.84 14.44 -30.94
CA THR A 28 -2.49 15.34 -32.06
C THR A 28 -1.36 16.34 -31.84
N THR A 29 -0.55 16.27 -30.80
CA THR A 29 0.48 17.32 -30.64
C THR A 29 1.87 16.86 -30.18
N SER A 30 2.31 15.63 -30.48
CA SER A 30 3.71 15.24 -30.22
C SER A 30 4.30 14.23 -31.23
N ILE A 31 3.84 14.21 -32.47
CA ILE A 31 4.25 13.21 -33.49
C ILE A 31 5.26 13.76 -34.53
N VAL A 32 5.74 14.99 -34.45
CA VAL A 32 6.47 15.62 -35.57
C VAL A 32 7.99 15.59 -35.46
N ASN A 33 8.66 14.93 -34.58
CA ASN A 33 10.14 15.00 -34.58
C ASN A 33 10.89 13.71 -34.15
N LEU A 34 10.56 12.55 -34.70
CA LEU A 34 11.34 11.32 -34.38
C LEU A 34 11.67 10.39 -35.56
N ASP A 35 11.56 10.88 -36.80
CA ASP A 35 11.85 10.05 -38.00
C ASP A 35 13.34 9.86 -38.35
N ALA A 36 14.29 10.42 -37.60
CA ALA A 36 15.68 10.44 -38.00
C ALA A 36 16.63 9.42 -37.35
N GLN A 37 16.19 8.64 -36.37
CA GLN A 37 17.11 7.75 -35.62
C GLN A 37 16.88 6.23 -35.77
N PHE A 38 15.87 5.77 -36.48
CA PHE A 38 15.59 4.32 -36.64
C PHE A 38 15.95 3.71 -37.96
N ASN A 39 16.70 4.38 -38.84
CA ASN A 39 17.14 3.88 -40.12
C ASN A 39 18.53 3.21 -40.12
N LEU A 40 19.05 2.74 -39.00
CA LEU A 40 20.31 2.00 -38.94
C LEU A 40 20.10 0.60 -38.38
N GLN A 41 20.28 -0.38 -39.27
CA GLN A 41 20.32 -1.84 -39.09
C GLN A 41 19.07 -2.62 -39.50
N ALA A 42 18.61 -2.41 -40.72
CA ALA A 42 17.95 -3.47 -41.46
C ALA A 42 18.99 -4.09 -42.41
N SER A 43 19.87 -4.94 -41.88
CA SER A 43 20.65 -5.88 -42.68
C SER A 43 20.11 -7.29 -42.45
N THR A 44 19.27 -7.71 -43.40
CA THR A 44 19.17 -9.05 -43.99
C THR A 44 19.71 -10.22 -43.18
N THR A 45 18.84 -11.10 -42.86
CA THR A 45 18.79 -12.58 -42.97
C THR A 45 18.14 -13.19 -41.73
N SER A 46 16.89 -13.49 -41.87
CA SER A 46 16.16 -14.66 -41.37
C SER A 46 14.65 -14.34 -41.34
N HIS A 47 13.84 -15.29 -41.74
CA HIS A 47 12.37 -15.26 -41.70
C HIS A 47 11.87 -15.30 -40.26
N ASP A 48 12.23 -14.34 -39.41
CA ASP A 48 11.68 -14.21 -38.09
C ASP A 48 10.36 -13.46 -38.17
N ASP A 49 9.32 -14.11 -37.66
CA ASP A 49 7.98 -13.56 -37.52
C ASP A 49 8.07 -12.21 -36.82
N PRO A 50 7.60 -11.09 -37.42
CA PRO A 50 7.62 -9.75 -36.81
C PRO A 50 7.04 -9.71 -35.41
N ALA A 51 6.09 -10.57 -35.09
CA ALA A 51 5.50 -10.72 -33.78
C ALA A 51 6.48 -11.27 -32.72
N LYS A 52 7.40 -12.17 -33.12
CA LYS A 52 8.47 -12.67 -32.24
C LYS A 52 9.51 -11.60 -31.96
N ILE A 53 9.85 -10.78 -32.94
CA ILE A 53 10.78 -9.66 -32.79
C ILE A 53 10.25 -8.68 -31.77
N ILE A 54 8.95 -8.31 -31.84
CA ILE A 54 8.33 -7.41 -30.86
C ILE A 54 8.29 -8.03 -29.45
N ALA A 55 7.97 -9.31 -29.33
CA ALA A 55 7.96 -9.98 -28.03
C ALA A 55 9.36 -9.95 -27.38
N THR A 56 10.41 -10.14 -28.16
CA THR A 56 11.81 -10.05 -27.73
C THR A 56 12.19 -8.61 -27.34
N GLN A 57 11.79 -7.62 -28.13
CA GLN A 57 12.03 -6.20 -27.80
C GLN A 57 11.32 -5.79 -26.53
N LEU A 58 10.07 -6.23 -26.32
CA LEU A 58 9.31 -5.98 -25.09
C LEU A 58 9.91 -6.64 -23.86
N SER A 59 10.53 -7.83 -24.02
CA SER A 59 11.22 -8.52 -22.90
C SER A 59 12.52 -7.81 -22.52
N ASN A 60 13.25 -7.29 -23.47
CA ASN A 60 14.55 -6.62 -23.30
C ASN A 60 14.43 -5.13 -22.96
N CYS A 61 13.26 -4.54 -23.16
CA CYS A 61 12.98 -3.14 -22.84
C CYS A 61 13.16 -2.88 -21.33
N THR A 62 13.95 -1.87 -20.98
CA THR A 62 14.25 -1.52 -19.58
C THR A 62 13.49 -0.29 -19.10
N THR A 63 13.23 0.67 -19.98
CA THR A 63 12.65 1.96 -19.65
C THR A 63 11.23 2.14 -20.18
N LEU A 64 10.45 3.01 -19.51
CA LEU A 64 9.11 3.38 -19.98
C LEU A 64 9.16 4.14 -21.31
N GLN A 65 10.26 4.86 -21.58
CA GLN A 65 10.45 5.61 -22.82
C GLN A 65 10.64 4.66 -24.01
N GLU A 66 11.48 3.64 -23.88
CA GLU A 66 11.66 2.59 -24.87
C GLU A 66 10.34 1.85 -25.15
N LEU A 67 9.58 1.52 -24.09
CA LEU A 67 8.27 0.87 -24.25
C LEU A 67 7.29 1.73 -25.04
N ASN A 68 7.27 3.06 -24.81
CA ASN A 68 6.44 3.95 -25.59
C ASN A 68 6.84 4.00 -27.07
N GLN A 69 8.15 3.93 -27.37
CA GLN A 69 8.68 3.90 -28.74
C GLN A 69 8.27 2.59 -29.46
N ILE A 70 8.42 1.45 -28.77
CA ILE A 70 8.01 0.15 -29.30
C ILE A 70 6.49 0.16 -29.58
N TYR A 71 5.68 0.62 -28.64
CA TYR A 71 4.22 0.69 -28.84
C TYR A 71 3.84 1.63 -30.00
N ALA A 72 4.47 2.80 -30.10
CA ALA A 72 4.25 3.71 -31.22
C ALA A 72 4.65 3.09 -32.58
N HIS A 73 5.72 2.29 -32.63
CA HIS A 73 6.12 1.53 -33.82
C HIS A 73 5.07 0.48 -34.19
N VAL A 74 4.61 -0.30 -33.21
CA VAL A 74 3.58 -1.34 -33.38
C VAL A 74 2.28 -0.77 -33.94
N ILE A 75 1.88 0.42 -33.48
CA ILE A 75 0.69 1.12 -33.99
C ILE A 75 0.90 1.56 -35.44
N ARG A 76 2.03 2.23 -35.74
CA ARG A 76 2.35 2.75 -37.10
C ARG A 76 2.46 1.64 -38.15
N THR A 77 2.96 0.50 -37.78
CA THR A 77 3.12 -0.67 -38.67
C THR A 77 1.86 -1.53 -38.77
N HIS A 78 0.78 -1.16 -38.10
CA HIS A 78 -0.47 -1.91 -38.05
C HIS A 78 -0.30 -3.41 -37.66
N LEU A 79 0.77 -3.76 -36.96
CA LEU A 79 1.09 -5.14 -36.61
C LEU A 79 0.00 -5.82 -35.77
N LEU A 80 -0.65 -5.08 -34.88
CA LEU A 80 -1.75 -5.62 -34.06
C LEU A 80 -3.04 -5.89 -34.90
N GLN A 81 -3.19 -5.26 -36.05
CA GLN A 81 -4.27 -5.55 -37.00
C GLN A 81 -3.94 -6.74 -37.88
N LEU A 82 -2.67 -6.89 -38.24
CA LEU A 82 -2.18 -8.04 -39.01
C LEU A 82 -2.17 -9.33 -38.18
N TYR A 83 -1.89 -9.21 -36.90
CA TYR A 83 -1.86 -10.31 -35.93
C TYR A 83 -2.81 -10.05 -34.76
N PRO A 84 -4.13 -10.23 -34.95
CA PRO A 84 -5.16 -9.82 -33.97
C PRO A 84 -5.26 -10.74 -32.74
N ALA A 85 -4.23 -11.55 -32.45
CA ALA A 85 -4.24 -12.44 -31.31
C ALA A 85 -4.12 -11.69 -29.98
N PRO A 86 -4.90 -12.04 -28.94
CA PRO A 86 -4.82 -11.43 -27.59
C PRO A 86 -3.40 -11.44 -27.02
N PHE A 87 -2.59 -12.45 -27.35
CA PHE A 87 -1.22 -12.63 -26.90
C PHE A 87 -0.33 -11.39 -27.11
N HIS A 88 -0.41 -10.74 -28.29
CA HIS A 88 0.42 -9.57 -28.59
C HIS A 88 0.01 -8.36 -27.76
N TRP A 89 -1.29 -8.15 -27.61
CA TRP A 89 -1.84 -7.11 -26.75
C TRP A 89 -1.45 -7.33 -25.28
N ASN A 90 -1.57 -8.59 -24.81
CA ASN A 90 -1.24 -8.96 -23.43
C ASN A 90 0.23 -8.68 -23.09
N ASN A 91 1.16 -8.88 -24.01
CA ASN A 91 2.58 -8.58 -23.81
C ASN A 91 2.82 -7.08 -23.59
N ILE A 92 2.15 -6.23 -24.37
CA ILE A 92 2.26 -4.77 -24.23
C ILE A 92 1.63 -4.31 -22.92
N ILE A 93 0.40 -4.77 -22.61
CA ILE A 93 -0.33 -4.44 -21.36
C ILE A 93 0.52 -4.86 -20.17
N ARG A 94 1.05 -6.09 -20.17
CA ARG A 94 1.92 -6.62 -19.10
C ARG A 94 3.18 -5.76 -18.91
N SER A 95 3.77 -5.32 -20.01
CA SER A 95 4.98 -4.49 -19.98
C SER A 95 4.73 -3.13 -19.34
N TYR A 96 3.59 -2.50 -19.61
CA TYR A 96 3.19 -1.26 -18.93
C TYR A 96 2.87 -1.48 -17.45
N THR A 97 2.13 -2.54 -17.12
CA THR A 97 1.76 -2.87 -15.73
C THR A 97 3.00 -3.16 -14.87
N ARG A 98 4.01 -3.85 -15.42
CA ARG A 98 5.27 -4.13 -14.71
C ARG A 98 6.12 -2.89 -14.45
N ARG A 99 5.99 -1.84 -15.28
CA ARG A 99 6.74 -0.57 -15.16
C ARG A 99 5.97 0.52 -14.45
N ASP A 100 5.01 0.13 -13.63
CA ASP A 100 4.18 1.05 -12.84
C ASP A 100 3.51 2.16 -13.67
N ALA A 101 3.05 1.78 -14.87
CA ALA A 101 2.31 2.65 -15.79
C ALA A 101 0.88 2.09 -16.05
N PRO A 102 0.06 1.89 -15.00
CA PRO A 102 -1.21 1.19 -15.12
C PRO A 102 -2.23 1.93 -16.00
N THR A 103 -2.19 3.26 -16.03
CA THR A 103 -3.04 4.07 -16.92
C THR A 103 -2.78 3.74 -18.38
N LYS A 104 -1.49 3.59 -18.78
CA LYS A 104 -1.15 3.22 -20.17
C LYS A 104 -1.57 1.79 -20.49
N ALA A 105 -1.42 0.86 -19.53
CA ALA A 105 -1.91 -0.50 -19.68
C ALA A 105 -3.42 -0.53 -19.97
N LEU A 106 -4.20 0.29 -19.27
CA LEU A 106 -5.65 0.43 -19.50
C LEU A 106 -5.95 1.01 -20.89
N PHE A 107 -5.20 2.02 -21.36
CA PHE A 107 -5.36 2.56 -22.71
C PHE A 107 -5.11 1.50 -23.79
N VAL A 108 -4.07 0.68 -23.63
CA VAL A 108 -3.80 -0.43 -24.56
C VAL A 108 -4.93 -1.45 -24.58
N TYR A 109 -5.49 -1.79 -23.42
CA TYR A 109 -6.65 -2.66 -23.31
C TYR A 109 -7.90 -2.07 -24.02
N LEU A 110 -8.17 -0.79 -23.85
CA LEU A 110 -9.26 -0.11 -24.54
C LEU A 110 -9.04 -0.10 -26.07
N ALA A 111 -7.80 0.06 -26.53
CA ALA A 111 -7.47 -0.04 -27.95
C ALA A 111 -7.69 -1.48 -28.48
N MET A 112 -7.30 -2.51 -27.71
CA MET A 112 -7.58 -3.92 -28.00
C MET A 112 -9.08 -4.16 -28.20
N SER A 113 -9.90 -3.72 -27.23
CA SER A 113 -11.36 -3.87 -27.28
C SER A 113 -11.98 -3.15 -28.49
N ARG A 114 -11.50 -1.92 -28.82
CA ARG A 114 -11.95 -1.15 -30.00
C ARG A 114 -11.57 -1.81 -31.32
N SER A 115 -10.47 -2.58 -31.34
CA SER A 115 -10.07 -3.36 -32.50
C SER A 115 -10.84 -4.68 -32.65
N GLY A 116 -11.84 -4.92 -31.81
CA GLY A 116 -12.69 -6.12 -31.84
C GLY A 116 -12.01 -7.38 -31.27
N VAL A 117 -10.84 -7.24 -30.65
CA VAL A 117 -10.14 -8.37 -30.03
C VAL A 117 -10.70 -8.60 -28.62
N LEU A 118 -11.24 -9.78 -28.38
CA LEU A 118 -11.83 -10.14 -27.08
C LEU A 118 -10.72 -10.46 -26.07
N PRO A 119 -10.91 -10.09 -24.80
CA PRO A 119 -9.98 -10.47 -23.74
C PRO A 119 -10.07 -11.97 -23.44
N ASP A 120 -8.95 -12.56 -23.08
CA ASP A 120 -8.81 -13.96 -22.67
C ASP A 120 -8.49 -14.08 -21.16
N CYS A 121 -8.32 -15.33 -20.70
CA CYS A 121 -7.96 -15.63 -19.31
C CYS A 121 -6.59 -15.09 -18.88
N TYR A 122 -5.77 -14.63 -19.81
CA TYR A 122 -4.49 -13.96 -19.51
C TYR A 122 -4.61 -12.44 -19.54
N THR A 123 -5.51 -11.89 -20.35
CA THR A 123 -5.80 -10.43 -20.42
C THR A 123 -6.35 -9.91 -19.10
N LEU A 124 -7.42 -10.57 -18.62
CA LEU A 124 -8.17 -10.10 -17.44
C LEU A 124 -7.29 -9.94 -16.20
N PRO A 125 -6.45 -10.90 -15.78
CA PRO A 125 -5.61 -10.76 -14.59
C PRO A 125 -4.63 -9.60 -14.67
N ILE A 126 -4.07 -9.34 -15.85
CA ILE A 126 -3.11 -8.25 -16.06
C ILE A 126 -3.80 -6.90 -15.92
N ILE A 127 -4.99 -6.76 -16.50
CA ILE A 127 -5.79 -5.52 -16.41
C ILE A 127 -6.32 -5.34 -14.99
N LEU A 128 -6.80 -6.38 -14.34
CA LEU A 128 -7.24 -6.33 -12.93
C LEU A 128 -6.10 -5.86 -12.01
N LYS A 129 -4.86 -6.31 -12.26
CA LYS A 129 -3.70 -5.81 -11.53
C LYS A 129 -3.48 -4.31 -11.76
N ALA A 130 -3.62 -3.82 -12.99
CA ALA A 130 -3.52 -2.39 -13.30
C ALA A 130 -4.66 -1.59 -12.64
N LEU A 131 -5.89 -2.11 -12.64
CA LEU A 131 -7.03 -1.48 -11.97
C LEU A 131 -6.85 -1.42 -10.45
N CYS A 132 -6.26 -2.46 -9.85
CA CYS A 132 -5.88 -2.46 -8.43
C CYS A 132 -4.86 -1.36 -8.09
N GLN A 133 -3.90 -1.08 -9.00
CA GLN A 133 -2.94 0.02 -8.82
C GLN A 133 -3.60 1.40 -8.94
N LEU A 134 -4.65 1.52 -9.78
CA LEU A 134 -5.39 2.75 -10.00
C LEU A 134 -6.55 2.97 -9.01
N PHE A 135 -6.87 1.99 -8.17
CA PHE A 135 -8.07 1.99 -7.34
C PHE A 135 -9.38 2.19 -8.15
N ALA A 136 -9.40 1.74 -9.42
CA ALA A 136 -10.48 1.97 -10.37
C ALA A 136 -11.52 0.84 -10.32
N VAL A 137 -12.24 0.73 -9.20
CA VAL A 137 -13.20 -0.36 -8.95
C VAL A 137 -14.39 -0.34 -9.91
N GLU A 138 -14.87 0.84 -10.32
CA GLU A 138 -16.03 0.96 -11.24
C GLU A 138 -15.70 0.36 -12.62
N VAL A 139 -14.48 0.60 -13.12
CA VAL A 139 -14.02 -0.04 -14.36
C VAL A 139 -13.87 -1.54 -14.16
N GLY A 140 -13.47 -1.97 -12.97
CA GLY A 140 -13.40 -3.38 -12.59
C GLY A 140 -14.77 -4.07 -12.61
N ARG A 141 -15.84 -3.42 -12.15
CA ARG A 141 -17.21 -3.94 -12.23
C ARG A 141 -17.69 -4.11 -13.68
N GLN A 142 -17.34 -3.15 -14.54
CA GLN A 142 -17.63 -3.28 -15.98
C GLN A 142 -16.87 -4.47 -16.58
N LEU A 143 -15.60 -4.63 -16.22
CA LEU A 143 -14.80 -5.76 -16.65
C LEU A 143 -15.32 -7.09 -16.12
N HIS A 144 -15.86 -7.13 -14.89
CA HIS A 144 -16.52 -8.31 -14.32
C HIS A 144 -17.75 -8.72 -15.15
N SER A 145 -18.57 -7.75 -15.57
CA SER A 145 -19.70 -8.01 -16.47
C SER A 145 -19.25 -8.57 -17.84
N VAL A 146 -18.07 -8.18 -18.33
CA VAL A 146 -17.48 -8.76 -19.55
C VAL A 146 -17.01 -10.18 -19.27
N ALA A 147 -16.34 -10.43 -18.15
CA ALA A 147 -15.86 -11.76 -17.76
C ALA A 147 -17.02 -12.77 -17.66
N LEU A 148 -18.11 -12.39 -17.01
CA LEU A 148 -19.34 -13.21 -16.92
C LEU A 148 -19.89 -13.59 -18.30
N ARG A 149 -19.96 -12.62 -19.23
CA ARG A 149 -20.45 -12.89 -20.60
C ARG A 149 -19.54 -13.80 -21.41
N LEU A 150 -18.25 -13.81 -21.10
CA LEU A 150 -17.25 -14.64 -21.78
C LEU A 150 -17.01 -15.97 -21.06
N GLY A 151 -17.65 -16.22 -19.90
CA GLY A 151 -17.44 -17.42 -19.08
C GLY A 151 -16.02 -17.49 -18.49
N LEU A 152 -15.39 -16.34 -18.23
CA LEU A 152 -14.03 -16.24 -17.69
C LEU A 152 -13.99 -15.94 -16.18
N ASP A 153 -15.14 -15.70 -15.56
CA ASP A 153 -15.29 -15.38 -14.14
C ASP A 153 -14.82 -16.52 -13.23
N SER A 154 -15.09 -17.77 -13.62
CA SER A 154 -14.69 -18.97 -12.89
C SER A 154 -13.26 -19.44 -13.18
N ASN A 155 -12.52 -18.72 -14.04
CA ASN A 155 -11.10 -19.01 -14.24
C ASN A 155 -10.29 -18.58 -13.02
N GLU A 156 -9.43 -19.45 -12.48
CA GLU A 156 -8.64 -19.26 -11.26
C GLU A 156 -7.91 -17.90 -11.19
N TYR A 157 -7.28 -17.49 -12.29
CA TYR A 157 -6.52 -16.24 -12.34
C TYR A 157 -7.43 -15.01 -12.42
N CYS A 158 -8.56 -15.13 -13.11
CA CYS A 158 -9.56 -14.07 -13.19
C CYS A 158 -10.28 -13.89 -11.87
N GLU A 159 -10.73 -14.97 -11.26
CA GLU A 159 -11.36 -15.00 -9.92
C GLU A 159 -10.46 -14.35 -8.88
N SER A 160 -9.20 -14.83 -8.74
CA SER A 160 -8.23 -14.25 -7.82
C SER A 160 -7.99 -12.76 -8.08
N GLY A 161 -7.99 -12.34 -9.35
CA GLY A 161 -7.85 -10.96 -9.76
C GLY A 161 -9.02 -10.09 -9.30
N PHE A 162 -10.27 -10.55 -9.45
CA PHE A 162 -11.48 -9.84 -8.98
C PHE A 162 -11.55 -9.79 -7.46
N ILE A 163 -11.25 -10.89 -6.76
CA ILE A 163 -11.17 -10.92 -5.30
C ILE A 163 -10.18 -9.86 -4.80
N ASN A 164 -8.99 -9.78 -5.40
CA ASN A 164 -7.99 -8.77 -5.07
C ASN A 164 -8.47 -7.34 -5.33
N LEU A 165 -9.16 -7.10 -6.46
CA LEU A 165 -9.69 -5.78 -6.80
C LEU A 165 -10.72 -5.30 -5.78
N TYR A 166 -11.74 -6.14 -5.49
CA TYR A 166 -12.78 -5.81 -4.53
C TYR A 166 -12.23 -5.65 -3.11
N SER A 167 -11.30 -6.51 -2.69
CA SER A 167 -10.64 -6.40 -1.39
C SER A 167 -9.87 -5.10 -1.24
N LYS A 168 -9.11 -4.69 -2.27
CA LYS A 168 -8.38 -3.40 -2.27
C LYS A 168 -9.29 -2.18 -2.27
N ALA A 169 -10.48 -2.29 -2.85
CA ALA A 169 -11.50 -1.27 -2.80
C ALA A 169 -12.24 -1.21 -1.45
N GLY A 170 -12.00 -2.15 -0.54
CA GLY A 170 -12.72 -2.28 0.72
C GLY A 170 -14.10 -2.94 0.58
N GLU A 171 -14.42 -3.48 -0.59
CA GLU A 171 -15.68 -4.15 -0.90
C GLU A 171 -15.61 -5.65 -0.56
N PHE A 172 -15.41 -5.96 0.71
CA PHE A 172 -15.15 -7.33 1.15
C PHE A 172 -16.32 -8.29 0.92
N GLU A 173 -17.56 -7.80 0.94
CA GLU A 173 -18.73 -8.62 0.62
C GLU A 173 -18.71 -9.07 -0.84
N ASN A 174 -18.35 -8.17 -1.76
CA ASN A 174 -18.20 -8.52 -3.18
C ASN A 174 -17.05 -9.50 -3.40
N ALA A 175 -15.93 -9.31 -2.69
CA ALA A 175 -14.80 -10.24 -2.74
C ALA A 175 -15.19 -11.62 -2.21
N ARG A 176 -15.96 -11.68 -1.12
CA ARG A 176 -16.47 -12.94 -0.53
C ARG A 176 -17.47 -13.62 -1.46
N ASN A 177 -18.43 -12.90 -2.01
CA ASN A 177 -19.40 -13.44 -2.97
C ASN A 177 -18.68 -14.07 -4.17
N MET A 178 -17.67 -13.39 -4.71
CA MET A 178 -16.84 -13.90 -5.81
C MET A 178 -16.13 -15.22 -5.44
N PHE A 179 -15.60 -15.30 -4.23
CA PHE A 179 -14.93 -16.48 -3.69
C PHE A 179 -15.91 -17.64 -3.41
N GLU A 180 -17.14 -17.36 -2.95
CA GLU A 180 -18.13 -18.37 -2.59
C GLU A 180 -18.89 -18.95 -3.80
N GLN A 181 -19.00 -18.18 -4.90
CA GLN A 181 -19.68 -18.63 -6.13
C GLN A 181 -18.97 -19.80 -6.81
N ASN A 182 -17.66 -19.94 -6.65
CA ASN A 182 -16.92 -21.05 -7.24
C ASN A 182 -16.84 -22.24 -6.29
N PRO A 183 -17.52 -23.38 -6.59
CA PRO A 183 -17.45 -24.57 -5.75
C PRO A 183 -16.08 -25.28 -5.82
N GLU A 184 -15.36 -25.13 -6.94
CA GLU A 184 -14.03 -25.73 -7.15
C GLU A 184 -12.91 -24.74 -6.82
N ARG A 185 -12.96 -24.16 -5.61
CA ARG A 185 -11.97 -23.18 -5.14
C ARG A 185 -10.56 -23.75 -5.19
N LYS A 186 -9.65 -23.02 -5.80
CA LYS A 186 -8.23 -23.36 -5.85
C LYS A 186 -7.42 -22.52 -4.86
N LEU A 187 -6.18 -22.94 -4.60
CA LEU A 187 -5.32 -22.25 -3.62
C LEU A 187 -5.12 -20.77 -3.95
N GLY A 188 -5.09 -20.40 -5.25
CA GLY A 188 -5.00 -19.02 -5.70
C GLY A 188 -6.14 -18.14 -5.18
N SER A 189 -7.39 -18.61 -5.22
CA SER A 189 -8.57 -17.89 -4.72
C SER A 189 -8.55 -17.76 -3.19
N TRP A 190 -8.13 -18.81 -2.48
CA TRP A 190 -7.91 -18.76 -1.04
C TRP A 190 -6.86 -17.72 -0.67
N ASN A 191 -5.73 -17.71 -1.36
CA ASN A 191 -4.67 -16.73 -1.13
C ASN A 191 -5.13 -15.29 -1.39
N ALA A 192 -5.96 -15.09 -2.43
CA ALA A 192 -6.50 -13.77 -2.75
C ALA A 192 -7.43 -13.24 -1.65
N ILE A 193 -8.36 -14.07 -1.14
CA ILE A 193 -9.30 -13.61 -0.09
C ILE A 193 -8.59 -13.44 1.26
N ILE A 194 -7.72 -14.37 1.68
CA ILE A 194 -6.95 -14.26 2.92
C ILE A 194 -6.04 -13.02 2.88
N GLY A 195 -5.32 -12.82 1.78
CA GLY A 195 -4.45 -11.65 1.58
C GLY A 195 -5.23 -10.35 1.56
N GLY A 196 -6.37 -10.32 0.89
CA GLY A 196 -7.26 -9.16 0.83
C GLY A 196 -7.82 -8.77 2.19
N LEU A 197 -8.32 -9.73 2.97
CA LEU A 197 -8.81 -9.52 4.34
C LEU A 197 -7.69 -9.05 5.29
N SER A 198 -6.50 -9.67 5.19
CA SER A 198 -5.33 -9.29 5.99
C SER A 198 -4.92 -7.83 5.73
N GLN A 199 -4.76 -7.45 4.45
CA GLN A 199 -4.38 -6.08 4.07
C GLN A 199 -5.48 -5.06 4.37
N GLY A 200 -6.74 -5.47 4.33
CA GLY A 200 -7.90 -4.63 4.62
C GLY A 200 -8.22 -4.44 6.11
N GLY A 201 -7.36 -4.92 7.01
CA GLY A 201 -7.53 -4.78 8.46
C GLY A 201 -8.58 -5.70 9.06
N ARG A 202 -9.08 -6.70 8.31
CA ARG A 202 -10.03 -7.72 8.77
C ARG A 202 -9.29 -9.00 9.21
N ALA A 203 -8.28 -8.81 10.07
CA ALA A 203 -7.32 -9.85 10.44
C ALA A 203 -8.01 -11.11 11.03
N LYS A 204 -9.03 -10.95 11.86
CA LYS A 204 -9.77 -12.09 12.44
C LYS A 204 -10.42 -12.95 11.35
N GLU A 205 -11.08 -12.31 10.40
CA GLU A 205 -11.72 -13.03 9.30
C GLU A 205 -10.70 -13.69 8.35
N ALA A 206 -9.53 -13.08 8.16
CA ALA A 206 -8.44 -13.72 7.43
C ALA A 206 -8.00 -15.02 8.11
N ILE A 207 -7.92 -15.04 9.46
CA ILE A 207 -7.57 -16.24 10.23
C ILE A 207 -8.69 -17.28 10.16
N ASP A 208 -9.95 -16.88 10.30
CA ASP A 208 -11.09 -17.78 10.19
C ASP A 208 -11.11 -18.46 8.80
N THR A 209 -10.88 -17.66 7.74
CA THR A 209 -10.79 -18.18 6.36
C THR A 209 -9.60 -19.13 6.17
N PHE A 210 -8.45 -18.85 6.79
CA PHE A 210 -7.31 -19.79 6.79
C PHE A 210 -7.61 -21.10 7.50
N MET A 211 -8.35 -21.07 8.61
CA MET A 211 -8.77 -22.29 9.29
C MET A 211 -9.74 -23.10 8.41
N GLU A 212 -10.57 -22.45 7.63
CA GLU A 212 -11.46 -23.08 6.65
C GLU A 212 -10.68 -23.74 5.50
N LEU A 213 -9.70 -23.04 4.93
CA LEU A 213 -8.77 -23.58 3.92
C LEU A 213 -8.16 -24.90 4.40
N ARG A 214 -7.69 -24.96 5.65
CA ARG A 214 -7.10 -26.16 6.23
C ARG A 214 -8.11 -27.28 6.45
N LYS A 215 -9.34 -26.97 6.87
CA LYS A 215 -10.44 -27.95 7.01
C LYS A 215 -10.81 -28.57 5.65
N CYS A 216 -10.73 -27.79 4.57
CA CYS A 216 -10.94 -28.26 3.21
C CYS A 216 -9.77 -29.11 2.67
N GLY A 217 -8.71 -29.35 3.46
CA GLY A 217 -7.58 -30.22 3.12
C GLY A 217 -6.50 -29.54 2.26
N PHE A 218 -6.57 -28.23 2.02
CA PHE A 218 -5.52 -27.53 1.30
C PHE A 218 -4.26 -27.37 2.15
N LEU A 219 -3.11 -27.54 1.52
CA LEU A 219 -1.82 -27.25 2.12
C LEU A 219 -1.44 -25.79 1.85
N PRO A 220 -1.18 -24.97 2.90
CA PRO A 220 -0.72 -23.60 2.74
C PRO A 220 0.61 -23.54 2.00
N ASP A 221 0.76 -22.53 1.13
CA ASP A 221 2.02 -22.15 0.50
C ASP A 221 2.63 -20.89 1.17
N ASP A 222 3.75 -20.40 0.65
CA ASP A 222 4.44 -19.22 1.16
C ASP A 222 3.54 -17.99 1.17
N VAL A 223 2.72 -17.80 0.13
CA VAL A 223 1.80 -16.66 0.00
C VAL A 223 0.73 -16.69 1.08
N THR A 224 0.15 -17.90 1.33
CA THR A 224 -0.82 -18.12 2.41
C THR A 224 -0.19 -17.76 3.75
N MET A 225 1.02 -18.31 4.03
CA MET A 225 1.67 -18.17 5.33
C MET A 225 2.11 -16.74 5.60
N VAL A 226 2.65 -16.03 4.60
CA VAL A 226 3.00 -14.59 4.73
C VAL A 226 1.75 -13.75 5.01
N SER A 227 0.64 -14.02 4.33
CA SER A 227 -0.61 -13.28 4.54
C SER A 227 -1.17 -13.49 5.94
N ILE A 228 -1.15 -14.72 6.43
CA ILE A 228 -1.72 -15.06 7.73
C ILE A 228 -0.82 -14.62 8.89
N THR A 229 0.50 -14.66 8.75
CA THR A 229 1.43 -14.11 9.75
C THR A 229 1.28 -12.59 9.88
N SER A 230 1.04 -11.89 8.75
CA SER A 230 0.72 -10.45 8.76
C SER A 230 -0.59 -10.16 9.50
N ALA A 231 -1.66 -10.95 9.24
CA ALA A 231 -2.94 -10.84 9.94
C ALA A 231 -2.78 -11.07 11.45
N CYS A 232 -2.06 -12.13 11.83
CA CYS A 232 -1.77 -12.45 13.23
C CYS A 232 -1.03 -11.31 13.94
N GLY A 233 0.00 -10.74 13.30
CA GLY A 233 0.70 -9.58 13.84
C GLY A 233 -0.23 -8.40 14.08
N SER A 234 -1.21 -8.17 13.21
CA SER A 234 -2.19 -7.08 13.38
C SER A 234 -3.14 -7.29 14.56
N LEU A 235 -3.37 -8.53 14.98
CA LEU A 235 -4.13 -8.85 16.20
C LEU A 235 -3.29 -8.78 17.47
N SER A 236 -1.97 -8.78 17.34
CA SER A 236 -1.02 -8.82 18.47
C SER A 236 -1.25 -10.01 19.41
N ASP A 237 -1.76 -11.14 18.88
CA ASP A 237 -2.03 -12.38 19.64
C ASP A 237 -0.79 -13.27 19.62
N LEU A 238 -0.08 -13.33 20.75
CA LEU A 238 1.12 -14.13 20.91
C LEU A 238 0.84 -15.64 20.84
N GLY A 239 -0.28 -16.11 21.42
CA GLY A 239 -0.64 -17.52 21.41
C GLY A 239 -0.81 -18.05 20.00
N LEU A 240 -1.53 -17.27 19.19
CA LEU A 240 -1.72 -17.56 17.76
C LEU A 240 -0.39 -17.47 16.98
N ALA A 241 0.44 -16.46 17.28
CA ALA A 241 1.75 -16.28 16.63
C ALA A 241 2.65 -17.49 16.82
N LEU A 242 2.70 -18.07 18.04
CA LEU A 242 3.47 -19.27 18.33
C LEU A 242 2.94 -20.51 17.58
N GLN A 243 1.61 -20.66 17.49
CA GLN A 243 0.99 -21.74 16.74
C GLN A 243 1.29 -21.63 15.24
N LEU A 244 1.18 -20.41 14.67
CA LEU A 244 1.48 -20.18 13.26
C LEU A 244 2.96 -20.41 12.95
N HIS A 245 3.87 -19.96 13.81
CA HIS A 245 5.29 -20.24 13.65
C HIS A 245 5.57 -21.75 13.61
N LYS A 246 4.94 -22.52 14.50
CA LYS A 246 5.00 -24.00 14.46
C LYS A 246 4.43 -24.54 13.14
N CYS A 247 3.31 -23.99 12.65
CA CYS A 247 2.73 -24.38 11.37
C CYS A 247 3.69 -24.11 10.19
N VAL A 248 4.39 -22.98 10.16
CA VAL A 248 5.41 -22.67 9.13
C VAL A 248 6.49 -23.75 9.10
N TYR A 249 7.02 -24.14 10.28
CA TYR A 249 8.07 -25.15 10.35
C TYR A 249 7.58 -26.58 10.00
N GLN A 250 6.29 -26.86 10.16
CA GLN A 250 5.69 -28.15 9.84
C GLN A 250 5.19 -28.24 8.39
N ALA A 251 4.95 -27.12 7.74
CA ALA A 251 4.46 -27.09 6.37
C ALA A 251 5.51 -27.63 5.40
N LYS A 252 5.08 -28.54 4.50
CA LYS A 252 5.95 -29.16 3.50
C LYS A 252 6.19 -28.28 2.28
N ASN A 253 5.23 -27.41 1.98
CA ASN A 253 5.23 -26.55 0.78
C ASN A 253 5.67 -25.12 1.08
N VAL A 254 6.30 -24.89 2.23
CA VAL A 254 6.81 -23.56 2.64
C VAL A 254 8.33 -23.60 2.69
N ASP A 255 8.96 -22.69 1.99
CA ASP A 255 10.41 -22.51 2.07
C ASP A 255 10.77 -21.79 3.38
N LYS A 256 11.41 -22.54 4.29
CA LYS A 256 11.77 -22.08 5.63
C LYS A 256 13.01 -21.18 5.62
N SER A 257 13.73 -21.13 4.51
CA SER A 257 14.88 -20.26 4.29
C SER A 257 14.51 -18.99 3.49
N ASP A 258 13.27 -18.93 2.95
CA ASP A 258 12.82 -17.77 2.20
C ASP A 258 12.81 -16.50 3.07
N ALA A 259 13.53 -15.49 2.61
CA ALA A 259 13.67 -14.22 3.29
C ALA A 259 12.32 -13.50 3.51
N LEU A 260 11.35 -13.68 2.61
CA LEU A 260 10.02 -13.09 2.73
C LEU A 260 9.27 -13.70 3.91
N MET A 261 9.32 -15.03 4.04
CA MET A 261 8.71 -15.76 5.15
C MET A 261 9.35 -15.38 6.48
N LEU A 262 10.68 -15.37 6.55
CA LEU A 262 11.41 -15.01 7.78
C LEU A 262 11.12 -13.56 8.19
N ASN A 263 11.08 -12.63 7.24
CA ASN A 263 10.70 -11.24 7.49
C ASN A 263 9.27 -11.11 8.03
N SER A 264 8.33 -11.92 7.52
CA SER A 264 6.95 -11.91 8.00
C SER A 264 6.84 -12.41 9.45
N LEU A 265 7.65 -13.40 9.85
CA LEU A 265 7.74 -13.88 11.23
C LEU A 265 8.37 -12.82 12.16
N ILE A 266 9.41 -12.12 11.70
CA ILE A 266 10.03 -11.01 12.45
C ILE A 266 8.99 -9.90 12.69
N ASP A 267 8.27 -9.48 11.66
CA ASP A 267 7.23 -8.46 11.75
C ASP A 267 6.09 -8.89 12.69
N MET A 268 5.64 -10.15 12.57
CA MET A 268 4.60 -10.72 13.44
C MET A 268 5.01 -10.68 14.91
N TYR A 269 6.21 -11.15 15.25
CA TYR A 269 6.69 -11.11 16.63
C TYR A 269 6.95 -9.68 17.11
N GLY A 270 7.47 -8.82 16.24
CA GLY A 270 7.62 -7.40 16.51
C GLY A 270 6.30 -6.75 16.91
N LYS A 271 5.22 -6.98 16.15
CA LYS A 271 3.88 -6.47 16.46
C LYS A 271 3.27 -7.08 17.74
N CYS A 272 3.62 -8.32 18.08
CA CYS A 272 3.22 -8.96 19.33
C CYS A 272 4.08 -8.53 20.54
N GLY A 273 5.03 -7.61 20.39
CA GLY A 273 5.90 -7.15 21.48
C GLY A 273 6.99 -8.13 21.91
N ARG A 274 7.20 -9.23 21.15
CA ARG A 274 8.17 -10.26 21.47
C ARG A 274 9.44 -10.10 20.63
N MET A 275 10.15 -9.02 20.90
CA MET A 275 11.40 -8.70 20.20
C MET A 275 12.50 -9.76 20.42
N ASP A 276 12.46 -10.50 21.53
CA ASP A 276 13.33 -11.65 21.80
C ASP A 276 13.13 -12.77 20.77
N LEU A 277 11.88 -13.08 20.41
CA LEU A 277 11.56 -14.08 19.40
C LEU A 277 11.85 -13.55 17.98
N ALA A 278 11.53 -12.28 17.70
CA ALA A 278 11.90 -11.63 16.45
C ALA A 278 13.42 -11.71 16.21
N TYR A 279 14.23 -11.39 17.23
CA TYR A 279 15.69 -11.46 17.13
C TYR A 279 16.20 -12.89 16.91
N ARG A 280 15.59 -13.90 17.53
CA ARG A 280 15.94 -15.32 17.27
C ARG A 280 15.70 -15.75 15.83
N VAL A 281 14.65 -15.24 15.19
CA VAL A 281 14.40 -15.50 13.75
C VAL A 281 15.44 -14.75 12.93
N PHE A 282 15.64 -13.46 13.21
CA PHE A 282 16.57 -12.60 12.53
C PHE A 282 18.02 -13.14 12.56
N SER A 283 18.50 -13.57 13.72
CA SER A 283 19.87 -14.09 13.90
C SER A 283 20.13 -15.44 13.21
N ARG A 284 19.07 -16.16 12.81
CA ARG A 284 19.18 -17.44 12.09
C ARG A 284 19.13 -17.27 10.58
N MET A 285 18.86 -16.06 10.08
CA MET A 285 18.91 -15.79 8.65
C MET A 285 20.33 -15.88 8.15
N GLU A 286 20.57 -16.60 7.04
CA GLU A 286 21.89 -16.67 6.41
C GLU A 286 22.34 -15.30 5.90
N GLN A 287 21.40 -14.52 5.35
CA GLN A 287 21.63 -13.16 4.89
C GLN A 287 20.51 -12.25 5.35
N GLN A 288 20.83 -11.25 6.15
CA GLN A 288 19.89 -10.21 6.55
C GLN A 288 19.79 -9.18 5.42
N ASN A 289 18.58 -8.95 4.93
CA ASN A 289 18.30 -7.96 3.90
C ASN A 289 17.72 -6.67 4.50
N VAL A 290 17.49 -5.66 3.66
CA VAL A 290 16.93 -4.37 4.09
C VAL A 290 15.61 -4.54 4.85
N SER A 291 14.76 -5.49 4.43
CA SER A 291 13.45 -5.72 5.06
C SER A 291 13.60 -6.31 6.46
N SER A 292 14.51 -7.29 6.65
CA SER A 292 14.74 -7.91 7.97
C SER A 292 15.26 -6.89 8.98
N TRP A 293 16.28 -6.09 8.60
CA TRP A 293 16.77 -5.01 9.44
C TRP A 293 15.68 -3.97 9.76
N THR A 294 14.91 -3.57 8.74
CA THR A 294 13.83 -2.59 8.92
C THR A 294 12.74 -3.11 9.86
N SER A 295 12.34 -4.38 9.74
CA SER A 295 11.33 -4.98 10.64
C SER A 295 11.83 -5.00 12.10
N MET A 296 13.12 -5.28 12.33
CA MET A 296 13.71 -5.21 13.67
C MET A 296 13.71 -3.79 14.23
N ILE A 297 14.16 -2.80 13.43
CA ILE A 297 14.22 -1.38 13.84
C ILE A 297 12.81 -0.86 14.17
N VAL A 298 11.85 -1.11 13.28
CA VAL A 298 10.45 -0.70 13.48
C VAL A 298 9.83 -1.40 14.69
N GLY A 299 10.09 -2.69 14.86
CA GLY A 299 9.61 -3.46 16.01
C GLY A 299 10.12 -2.88 17.32
N TYR A 300 11.42 -2.64 17.46
CA TYR A 300 12.01 -1.98 18.64
C TYR A 300 11.41 -0.59 18.88
N ALA A 301 11.31 0.23 17.82
CA ALA A 301 10.75 1.58 17.91
C ALA A 301 9.29 1.58 18.42
N MET A 302 8.44 0.67 17.92
CA MET A 302 7.02 0.59 18.31
C MET A 302 6.84 0.27 19.80
N HIS A 303 7.77 -0.44 20.41
CA HIS A 303 7.72 -0.83 21.83
C HIS A 303 8.56 0.07 22.73
N GLY A 304 9.09 1.20 22.20
CA GLY A 304 9.83 2.17 22.97
C GLY A 304 11.25 1.73 23.35
N HIS A 305 11.77 0.67 22.74
CA HIS A 305 13.16 0.22 22.86
C HIS A 305 14.08 1.07 21.99
N VAL A 306 14.22 2.33 22.36
CA VAL A 306 14.88 3.36 21.54
C VAL A 306 16.34 3.02 21.27
N ASN A 307 17.08 2.67 22.30
CA ASN A 307 18.52 2.36 22.19
C ASN A 307 18.77 1.16 21.28
N GLU A 308 17.95 0.12 21.42
CA GLU A 308 18.05 -1.10 20.62
C GLU A 308 17.68 -0.82 19.15
N ALA A 309 16.69 0.06 18.90
CA ALA A 309 16.34 0.46 17.54
C ALA A 309 17.49 1.21 16.85
N LEU A 310 18.10 2.17 17.53
CA LEU A 310 19.21 2.95 17.00
C LEU A 310 20.50 2.12 16.86
N GLU A 311 20.75 1.21 17.78
CA GLU A 311 21.86 0.26 17.70
C GLU A 311 21.66 -0.72 16.53
N CYS A 312 20.45 -1.22 16.34
CA CYS A 312 20.11 -2.06 15.20
C CYS A 312 20.34 -1.32 13.86
N PHE A 313 20.00 -0.03 13.79
CA PHE A 313 20.29 0.80 12.63
C PHE A 313 21.80 1.00 12.40
N ARG A 314 22.58 1.17 13.48
CA ARG A 314 24.03 1.25 13.39
C ARG A 314 24.63 -0.05 12.83
N CYS A 315 24.21 -1.20 13.38
CA CYS A 315 24.64 -2.53 12.90
C CYS A 315 24.27 -2.78 11.44
N MET A 316 23.07 -2.37 11.01
CA MET A 316 22.65 -2.43 9.61
C MET A 316 23.63 -1.71 8.67
N ARG A 317 24.08 -0.51 9.07
CA ARG A 317 25.03 0.27 8.30
C ARG A 317 26.41 -0.38 8.26
N GLU A 318 26.89 -0.91 9.39
CA GLU A 318 28.17 -1.63 9.50
C GLU A 318 28.17 -2.92 8.68
N ALA A 319 27.04 -3.60 8.59
CA ALA A 319 26.85 -4.75 7.71
C ALA A 319 26.79 -4.37 6.20
N GLY A 320 26.94 -3.09 5.86
CA GLY A 320 26.91 -2.62 4.48
C GLY A 320 25.53 -2.64 3.84
N VAL A 321 24.46 -2.85 4.60
CA VAL A 321 23.09 -2.88 4.09
C VAL A 321 22.54 -1.45 4.01
N ARG A 322 22.23 -1.00 2.78
CA ARG A 322 21.77 0.36 2.54
C ARG A 322 20.35 0.57 3.07
N PRO A 323 20.09 1.50 4.01
CA PRO A 323 18.77 1.83 4.49
C PRO A 323 17.85 2.37 3.36
N ASN A 324 16.56 2.13 3.50
CA ASN A 324 15.54 2.69 2.62
C ASN A 324 14.64 3.70 3.38
N HIS A 325 13.64 4.26 2.69
CA HIS A 325 12.70 5.22 3.29
C HIS A 325 11.95 4.65 4.50
N VAL A 326 11.57 3.37 4.49
CA VAL A 326 10.86 2.73 5.62
C VAL A 326 11.77 2.57 6.83
N THR A 327 13.06 2.26 6.60
CA THR A 327 14.06 2.19 7.66
C THR A 327 14.14 3.52 8.42
N PHE A 328 14.18 4.65 7.70
CA PHE A 328 14.21 5.97 8.32
C PHE A 328 12.92 6.34 9.04
N VAL A 329 11.74 5.86 8.59
CA VAL A 329 10.51 5.99 9.38
C VAL A 329 10.67 5.30 10.74
N GLY A 330 11.23 4.09 10.77
CA GLY A 330 11.51 3.36 12.02
C GLY A 330 12.48 4.10 12.94
N VAL A 331 13.60 4.60 12.40
CA VAL A 331 14.60 5.37 13.17
C VAL A 331 14.00 6.66 13.74
N LEU A 332 13.27 7.43 12.93
CA LEU A 332 12.60 8.65 13.38
C LEU A 332 11.49 8.36 14.41
N SER A 333 10.76 7.24 14.25
CA SER A 333 9.79 6.79 15.25
C SER A 333 10.45 6.45 16.57
N ALA A 334 11.64 5.83 16.57
CA ALA A 334 12.41 5.61 17.79
C ALA A 334 12.77 6.94 18.47
N CYS A 335 13.21 7.94 17.71
CA CYS A 335 13.49 9.28 18.24
C CYS A 335 12.24 9.95 18.83
N VAL A 336 11.04 9.75 18.20
CA VAL A 336 9.76 10.25 18.75
C VAL A 336 9.48 9.65 20.12
N HIS A 337 9.65 8.33 20.27
CA HIS A 337 9.43 7.66 21.55
C HIS A 337 10.47 8.04 22.61
N GLY A 338 11.72 8.28 22.19
CA GLY A 338 12.80 8.75 23.07
C GLY A 338 12.75 10.24 23.41
N GLY A 339 11.96 11.02 22.65
CA GLY A 339 11.94 12.48 22.78
C GLY A 339 13.26 13.16 22.37
N THR A 340 14.10 12.48 21.59
CA THR A 340 15.45 12.92 21.21
C THR A 340 15.40 13.78 19.94
N VAL A 341 15.06 15.07 20.11
CA VAL A 341 14.87 16.00 18.99
C VAL A 341 16.12 16.12 18.12
N GLN A 342 17.28 16.32 18.75
CA GLN A 342 18.55 16.53 18.03
C GLN A 342 18.92 15.31 17.17
N GLU A 343 18.72 14.10 17.70
CA GLU A 343 18.96 12.86 16.96
C GLU A 343 17.96 12.69 15.80
N GLY A 344 16.68 13.03 16.03
CA GLY A 344 15.67 12.99 14.99
C GLY A 344 16.00 13.92 13.80
N GLU A 345 16.41 15.15 14.08
CA GLU A 345 16.89 16.09 13.05
C GLU A 345 18.13 15.57 12.34
N PHE A 346 19.11 15.04 13.08
CA PHE A 346 20.32 14.45 12.53
C PHE A 346 20.01 13.29 11.58
N TYR A 347 19.14 12.35 11.96
CA TYR A 347 18.79 11.22 11.09
C TYR A 347 17.96 11.65 9.87
N PHE A 348 17.11 12.64 10.02
CA PHE A 348 16.37 13.20 8.89
C PHE A 348 17.30 13.87 7.87
N ASP A 349 18.31 14.59 8.34
CA ASP A 349 19.31 15.20 7.47
C ASP A 349 20.23 14.14 6.85
N MET A 350 20.64 13.12 7.60
CA MET A 350 21.40 11.97 7.10
C MET A 350 20.65 11.26 5.96
N MET A 351 19.34 11.06 6.09
CA MET A 351 18.50 10.47 5.05
C MET A 351 18.61 11.22 3.73
N LYS A 352 18.59 12.56 3.78
CA LYS A 352 18.65 13.43 2.59
C LYS A 352 20.07 13.51 2.04
N SER A 353 21.02 13.85 2.90
CA SER A 353 22.40 14.21 2.49
C SER A 353 23.25 13.00 2.17
N THR A 354 23.22 11.97 3.02
CA THR A 354 24.09 10.78 2.88
C THR A 354 23.50 9.73 1.96
N TYR A 355 22.18 9.51 2.06
CA TYR A 355 21.52 8.44 1.32
C TYR A 355 20.77 8.92 0.08
N GLY A 356 20.56 10.24 -0.09
CA GLY A 356 19.85 10.82 -1.21
C GLY A 356 18.35 10.45 -1.26
N ILE A 357 17.79 10.06 -0.10
CA ILE A 357 16.38 9.65 0.00
C ILE A 357 15.53 10.90 0.16
N LYS A 358 14.58 11.09 -0.77
CA LYS A 358 13.61 12.18 -0.67
C LYS A 358 12.63 11.92 0.48
N PRO A 359 12.42 12.89 1.39
CA PRO A 359 11.47 12.72 2.47
C PRO A 359 10.04 12.54 1.96
N HIS A 360 9.33 11.58 2.53
CA HIS A 360 7.91 11.34 2.31
C HIS A 360 7.10 11.89 3.48
N LEU A 361 5.79 11.91 3.34
CA LEU A 361 4.86 12.44 4.33
C LEU A 361 5.05 11.82 5.73
N GLN A 362 5.37 10.51 5.79
CA GLN A 362 5.60 9.80 7.04
C GLN A 362 6.82 10.33 7.82
N HIS A 363 7.90 10.71 7.12
CA HIS A 363 9.10 11.27 7.77
C HIS A 363 8.81 12.64 8.37
N TYR A 364 8.07 13.49 7.63
CA TYR A 364 7.61 14.77 8.16
C TYR A 364 6.65 14.59 9.34
N GLY A 365 5.75 13.59 9.26
CA GLY A 365 4.86 13.24 10.36
C GLY A 365 5.61 12.87 11.64
N CYS A 366 6.66 12.05 11.56
CA CYS A 366 7.52 11.73 12.70
C CYS A 366 8.20 12.99 13.29
N LEU A 367 8.76 13.87 12.43
CA LEU A 367 9.39 15.09 12.93
C LEU A 367 8.40 16.06 13.57
N VAL A 368 7.23 16.24 12.98
CA VAL A 368 6.16 17.09 13.54
C VAL A 368 5.69 16.55 14.88
N ASP A 369 5.53 15.21 15.02
CA ASP A 369 5.19 14.58 16.30
C ASP A 369 6.31 14.76 17.33
N LEU A 370 7.56 14.56 16.94
CA LEU A 370 8.74 14.73 17.80
C LEU A 370 8.83 16.16 18.33
N LEU A 371 8.82 17.16 17.44
CA LEU A 371 8.86 18.58 17.81
C LEU A 371 7.64 18.97 18.65
N GLY A 372 6.47 18.49 18.27
CA GLY A 372 5.23 18.73 19.00
C GLY A 372 5.26 18.19 20.43
N ARG A 373 5.70 16.95 20.62
CA ARG A 373 5.85 16.33 21.96
C ARG A 373 6.88 17.05 22.82
N ALA A 374 7.93 17.59 22.22
CA ALA A 374 8.94 18.40 22.91
C ALA A 374 8.48 19.83 23.22
N GLY A 375 7.29 20.26 22.79
CA GLY A 375 6.76 21.60 23.01
C GLY A 375 7.27 22.66 22.02
N LEU A 376 8.06 22.26 21.02
CA LEU A 376 8.62 23.11 19.97
C LEU A 376 7.56 23.37 18.88
N LEU A 377 6.41 23.95 19.30
CA LEU A 377 5.23 24.08 18.43
C LEU A 377 5.45 25.04 17.27
N LYS A 378 6.34 26.05 17.41
CA LYS A 378 6.66 26.99 16.32
C LYS A 378 7.46 26.29 15.23
N GLU A 379 8.43 25.48 15.62
CA GLU A 379 9.27 24.68 14.76
C GLU A 379 8.44 23.60 14.03
N ALA A 380 7.54 22.93 14.78
CA ALA A 380 6.61 21.96 14.21
C ALA A 380 5.68 22.60 13.16
N ARG A 381 5.17 23.80 13.42
CA ARG A 381 4.37 24.58 12.46
C ARG A 381 5.19 24.92 11.22
N LYS A 382 6.40 25.46 11.40
CA LYS A 382 7.31 25.81 10.30
C LYS A 382 7.56 24.56 9.42
N MET A 383 7.81 23.40 10.03
CA MET A 383 8.01 22.14 9.32
C MET A 383 6.79 21.78 8.44
N VAL A 384 5.56 21.97 8.92
CA VAL A 384 4.34 21.70 8.16
C VAL A 384 4.16 22.71 7.01
N GLU A 385 4.50 23.99 7.23
CA GLU A 385 4.37 25.03 6.22
C GLU A 385 5.43 24.92 5.10
N GLU A 386 6.64 24.43 5.44
CA GLU A 386 7.79 24.32 4.50
C GLU A 386 7.86 22.95 3.79
N MET A 387 7.08 21.95 4.19
CA MET A 387 7.12 20.64 3.53
C MET A 387 6.66 20.74 2.06
N PRO A 388 7.32 20.02 1.12
CA PRO A 388 7.05 20.15 -0.33
C PRO A 388 5.75 19.48 -0.79
N MET A 389 5.01 18.87 0.12
CA MET A 389 3.73 18.20 -0.14
C MET A 389 2.67 18.70 0.85
N LYS A 390 1.39 18.54 0.48
CA LYS A 390 0.29 18.88 1.40
C LYS A 390 0.25 17.93 2.60
N ALA A 391 0.17 18.48 3.81
CA ALA A 391 -0.04 17.70 5.02
C ALA A 391 -1.38 16.98 4.97
N ASN A 392 -1.40 15.71 5.40
CA ASN A 392 -2.62 14.92 5.55
C ASN A 392 -3.17 15.02 6.97
N SER A 393 -4.31 14.41 7.22
CA SER A 393 -4.96 14.38 8.54
C SER A 393 -4.07 13.79 9.64
N VAL A 394 -3.15 12.87 9.31
CA VAL A 394 -2.22 12.29 10.28
C VAL A 394 -1.22 13.34 10.79
N VAL A 395 -0.58 14.08 9.89
CA VAL A 395 0.39 15.15 10.26
C VAL A 395 -0.31 16.25 11.07
N TRP A 396 -1.49 16.68 10.62
CA TRP A 396 -2.29 17.65 11.36
C TRP A 396 -2.76 17.10 12.72
N GLY A 397 -3.09 15.81 12.80
CA GLY A 397 -3.47 15.12 14.04
C GLY A 397 -2.32 15.08 15.06
N CYS A 398 -1.08 14.83 14.62
CA CYS A 398 0.11 14.92 15.49
C CYS A 398 0.27 16.32 16.08
N LEU A 399 0.15 17.35 15.25
CA LEU A 399 0.26 18.74 15.71
C LEU A 399 -0.92 19.14 16.62
N MET A 400 -2.13 18.62 16.35
CA MET A 400 -3.32 18.84 17.19
C MET A 400 -3.15 18.22 18.59
N GLY A 401 -2.63 16.98 18.67
CA GLY A 401 -2.31 16.32 19.94
C GLY A 401 -1.23 17.07 20.72
N ALA A 402 -0.23 17.62 20.03
CA ALA A 402 0.77 18.49 20.66
C ALA A 402 0.15 19.78 21.24
N CYS A 403 -0.77 20.41 20.51
CA CYS A 403 -1.50 21.58 20.98
C CYS A 403 -2.32 21.26 22.24
N GLU A 404 -2.96 20.09 22.30
CA GLU A 404 -3.69 19.61 23.47
C GLU A 404 -2.75 19.44 24.67
N LYS A 405 -1.64 18.70 24.48
CA LYS A 405 -0.65 18.43 25.53
C LYS A 405 -0.09 19.72 26.17
N HIS A 406 0.18 20.73 25.34
CA HIS A 406 0.78 22.01 25.79
C HIS A 406 -0.26 23.12 26.01
N GLY A 407 -1.54 22.87 25.82
CA GLY A 407 -2.63 23.81 26.02
C GLY A 407 -2.54 25.06 25.14
N ASN A 408 -2.04 24.94 23.90
CA ASN A 408 -1.87 26.07 23.00
C ASN A 408 -3.14 26.30 22.16
N VAL A 409 -4.00 27.21 22.66
CA VAL A 409 -5.30 27.51 22.03
C VAL A 409 -5.14 28.02 20.61
N LYS A 410 -4.31 29.06 20.39
CA LYS A 410 -4.16 29.70 19.06
C LYS A 410 -3.69 28.74 17.99
N MET A 411 -2.73 27.89 18.34
CA MET A 411 -2.23 26.88 17.41
C MET A 411 -3.29 25.78 17.18
N GLY A 412 -4.00 25.36 18.26
CA GLY A 412 -5.07 24.37 18.17
C GLY A 412 -6.21 24.80 17.26
N GLU A 413 -6.62 26.07 17.32
CA GLU A 413 -7.63 26.64 16.42
C GLU A 413 -7.17 26.63 14.95
N TRP A 414 -5.92 27.01 14.71
CA TRP A 414 -5.34 26.98 13.38
C TRP A 414 -5.28 25.57 12.79
N VAL A 415 -4.82 24.58 13.58
CA VAL A 415 -4.76 23.17 13.18
C VAL A 415 -6.16 22.60 12.97
N ALA A 416 -7.10 22.89 13.88
CA ALA A 416 -8.49 22.41 13.79
C ALA A 416 -9.16 22.87 12.49
N LYS A 417 -8.91 24.11 12.05
CA LYS A 417 -9.43 24.62 10.77
C LYS A 417 -8.98 23.74 9.60
N HIS A 418 -7.69 23.41 9.51
CA HIS A 418 -7.15 22.56 8.43
C HIS A 418 -7.70 21.13 8.49
N LEU A 419 -7.84 20.55 9.69
CA LEU A 419 -8.44 19.22 9.85
C LEU A 419 -9.92 19.22 9.44
N GLN A 420 -10.68 20.27 9.75
CA GLN A 420 -12.08 20.40 9.37
C GLN A 420 -12.26 20.60 7.85
N GLU A 421 -11.31 21.24 7.20
CA GLU A 421 -11.31 21.38 5.73
C GLU A 421 -10.99 20.04 5.05
N LEU A 422 -10.08 19.23 5.61
CA LEU A 422 -9.70 17.93 5.06
C LEU A 422 -10.74 16.83 5.35
N GLU A 423 -11.24 16.78 6.58
CA GLU A 423 -12.15 15.74 7.08
C GLU A 423 -13.31 16.38 7.88
N PRO A 424 -14.29 17.01 7.20
CA PRO A 424 -15.40 17.69 7.89
C PRO A 424 -16.26 16.78 8.77
N TRP A 425 -16.20 15.48 8.51
CA TRP A 425 -16.94 14.44 9.24
C TRP A 425 -16.18 13.87 10.45
N ASN A 426 -14.90 14.22 10.61
CA ASN A 426 -14.06 13.68 11.69
C ASN A 426 -14.37 14.40 13.00
N ASP A 427 -15.00 13.68 13.94
CA ASP A 427 -15.34 14.19 15.27
C ASP A 427 -14.11 14.50 16.15
N GLY A 428 -12.99 13.79 15.89
CA GLY A 428 -11.77 13.89 16.70
C GLY A 428 -11.19 15.30 16.78
N ALA A 429 -11.18 16.05 15.66
CA ALA A 429 -10.68 17.43 15.64
C ALA A 429 -11.49 18.36 16.55
N TYR A 430 -12.81 18.21 16.56
CA TYR A 430 -13.70 19.00 17.42
C TYR A 430 -13.55 18.61 18.88
N VAL A 431 -13.44 17.31 19.18
CA VAL A 431 -13.27 16.82 20.56
C VAL A 431 -11.98 17.35 21.14
N VAL A 432 -10.86 17.23 20.44
CA VAL A 432 -9.55 17.70 20.90
C VAL A 432 -9.56 19.24 21.07
N LEU A 433 -10.15 19.98 20.13
CA LEU A 433 -10.29 21.44 20.28
C LEU A 433 -11.12 21.81 21.51
N SER A 434 -12.24 21.10 21.77
CA SER A 434 -13.05 21.28 22.98
C SER A 434 -12.24 21.01 24.26
N ASN A 435 -11.35 19.98 24.23
CA ASN A 435 -10.46 19.67 25.35
C ASN A 435 -9.44 20.79 25.60
N ILE A 436 -8.84 21.33 24.51
CA ILE A 436 -7.89 22.47 24.62
C ILE A 436 -8.58 23.67 25.28
N TYR A 437 -9.79 24.02 24.86
CA TYR A 437 -10.53 25.10 25.48
C TYR A 437 -10.88 24.82 26.96
N ALA A 438 -11.33 23.61 27.25
CA ALA A 438 -11.66 23.20 28.63
C ALA A 438 -10.44 23.27 29.56
N SER A 439 -9.25 22.84 29.09
CA SER A 439 -8.01 22.89 29.84
C SER A 439 -7.59 24.34 30.22
N ARG A 440 -8.11 25.32 29.48
CA ARG A 440 -7.87 26.76 29.71
C ARG A 440 -9.05 27.51 30.33
N GLY A 441 -10.08 26.78 30.73
CA GLY A 441 -11.28 27.38 31.36
C GLY A 441 -12.18 28.19 30.42
N LEU A 442 -12.03 28.02 29.09
CA LEU A 442 -12.78 28.75 28.07
C LEU A 442 -14.11 28.04 27.76
N TRP A 443 -14.96 27.95 28.77
CA TRP A 443 -16.22 27.18 28.74
C TRP A 443 -17.19 27.61 27.64
N LYS A 444 -17.26 28.91 27.33
CA LYS A 444 -18.09 29.43 26.23
C LYS A 444 -17.67 28.85 24.86
N GLU A 445 -16.37 28.71 24.63
CA GLU A 445 -15.86 28.12 23.41
C GLU A 445 -16.09 26.60 23.35
N VAL A 446 -16.02 25.93 24.52
CA VAL A 446 -16.38 24.52 24.65
C VAL A 446 -17.83 24.28 24.19
N GLU A 447 -18.77 25.10 24.74
CA GLU A 447 -20.20 25.01 24.37
C GLU A 447 -20.39 25.24 22.86
N ARG A 448 -19.73 26.27 22.32
CA ARG A 448 -19.79 26.58 20.89
C ARG A 448 -19.37 25.41 20.03
N VAL A 449 -18.21 24.78 20.31
CA VAL A 449 -17.70 23.64 19.55
C VAL A 449 -18.63 22.43 19.66
N ARG A 450 -19.13 22.13 20.83
CA ARG A 450 -20.09 21.04 21.06
C ARG A 450 -21.43 21.27 20.34
N LEU A 451 -21.90 22.51 20.28
CA LEU A 451 -23.09 22.88 19.52
C LEU A 451 -22.88 22.62 18.00
N ILE A 452 -21.71 22.97 17.48
CA ILE A 452 -21.36 22.68 16.07
C ILE A 452 -21.36 21.17 15.82
N MET A 453 -20.78 20.36 16.73
CA MET A 453 -20.81 18.89 16.61
C MET A 453 -22.23 18.36 16.57
N TYR A 454 -23.10 18.85 17.46
CA TYR A 454 -24.50 18.46 17.52
C TYR A 454 -25.26 18.82 16.23
N GLN A 455 -25.09 20.06 15.73
CA GLN A 455 -25.71 20.51 14.48
C GLN A 455 -25.26 19.69 13.26
N ARG A 456 -24.01 19.26 13.24
CA ARG A 456 -23.44 18.40 12.17
C ARG A 456 -23.72 16.91 12.37
N LYS A 457 -24.45 16.53 13.40
CA LYS A 457 -24.72 15.13 13.79
C LYS A 457 -23.43 14.29 13.97
N LEU A 458 -22.36 14.93 14.44
CA LEU A 458 -21.12 14.25 14.76
C LEU A 458 -21.23 13.66 16.17
N ALA A 459 -21.33 12.34 16.28
CA ALA A 459 -21.36 11.64 17.54
C ALA A 459 -19.94 11.22 17.96
N LYS A 460 -19.55 11.57 19.20
CA LYS A 460 -18.30 11.05 19.78
C LYS A 460 -18.38 9.54 19.85
N ALA A 461 -17.46 8.84 19.15
CA ALA A 461 -17.34 7.39 19.29
C ALA A 461 -16.93 7.04 20.74
N PRO A 462 -17.68 6.19 21.45
CA PRO A 462 -17.32 5.79 22.81
C PRO A 462 -15.97 5.07 22.79
N GLY A 463 -15.05 5.47 23.67
CA GLY A 463 -13.84 4.73 23.93
C GLY A 463 -14.17 3.46 24.73
N TYR A 464 -13.67 2.31 24.29
CA TYR A 464 -13.70 1.08 25.08
C TYR A 464 -12.30 0.51 25.18
N SER A 465 -12.00 -0.08 26.33
CA SER A 465 -10.80 -0.89 26.53
C SER A 465 -11.23 -2.34 26.74
N LEU A 466 -10.62 -3.26 26.00
CA LEU A 466 -10.75 -4.68 26.24
C LEU A 466 -9.51 -5.12 27.04
N SER A 467 -9.73 -5.57 28.28
CA SER A 467 -8.73 -6.35 28.99
C SER A 467 -9.03 -7.82 28.69
N THR A 468 -8.16 -8.49 27.94
CA THR A 468 -8.15 -9.94 27.93
C THR A 468 -7.51 -10.38 29.25
N SER A 469 -8.34 -10.79 30.22
CA SER A 469 -7.86 -11.59 31.34
C SER A 469 -7.38 -12.90 30.75
N GLY A 470 -6.06 -13.06 30.68
CA GLY A 470 -5.45 -14.35 30.41
C GLY A 470 -5.66 -15.23 31.64
N ASP A 471 -6.46 -16.27 31.50
CA ASP A 471 -6.40 -17.48 32.32
C ASP A 471 -5.37 -18.44 31.73
#